data_42268f342f2ee0097ff7d841101d1024
#
_entry.id   42268f342f2ee0097ff7d841101d1024
#
_cell.length_a   1.000
_cell.length_b   1.000
_cell.length_c   1.000
_cell.angle_alpha   90.00
_cell.angle_beta   90.00
_cell.angle_gamma   90.00
#
_symmetry.space_group_name_H-M   'P 1'
#
loop_
_entity.id
_entity.type
_entity.pdbx_description
1 polymer ?
#
loop_
_entity_poly.entity_id
_entity_poly.type
_entity_poly.pdbx_seq_one_letter_code
_entity_poly.pdbx_strand_id
1 'polypeptide(L)'
;LANTWDYGPLGVELKNNIKKAWWKKFIQESQYNVGLDAAILMNPKTWEVSGHLAGFSDPLIDCRQCKARFRADQLIDDNLAKDGDDHPAVDGWSDEQMTEYIRTNKLPCPRCGAHDFTDIRQFNLMFKTFQGVTEDAKSEVYLRPETAQGIFVNFKNVMRTSRKKIP
;
A
#
# COMPACT_ATOMS: atom_id res chain seq x y z
N LEU A 1 -4.39 18.58 -3.03
CA LEU A 1 -3.35 17.56 -3.22
C LEU A 1 -3.82 16.54 -4.27
N ALA A 2 -2.93 16.10 -5.15
CA ALA A 2 -3.25 15.06 -6.13
C ALA A 2 -3.73 13.80 -5.41
N ASN A 3 -4.82 13.21 -5.91
CA ASN A 3 -5.44 11.99 -5.36
C ASN A 3 -6.02 12.12 -3.93
N THR A 4 -6.20 13.33 -3.43
CA THR A 4 -6.93 13.61 -2.19
C THR A 4 -8.11 14.53 -2.49
N TRP A 5 -9.29 14.17 -1.96
CA TRP A 5 -10.56 14.81 -2.31
C TRP A 5 -11.38 15.10 -1.06
N ASP A 6 -12.05 16.23 -1.06
CA ASP A 6 -13.07 16.52 -0.08
C ASP A 6 -14.40 15.90 -0.51
N TYR A 7 -15.21 15.49 0.46
CA TYR A 7 -16.56 15.02 0.20
C TYR A 7 -17.55 16.15 0.44
N GLY A 8 -18.29 16.53 -0.60
CA GLY A 8 -19.43 17.44 -0.46
C GLY A 8 -20.59 16.81 0.34
N PRO A 9 -21.69 17.54 0.60
CA PRO A 9 -22.79 17.10 1.46
C PRO A 9 -23.34 15.72 1.11
N LEU A 10 -23.65 15.46 -0.16
CA LEU A 10 -24.14 14.14 -0.59
C LEU A 10 -23.08 13.06 -0.48
N GLY A 11 -21.82 13.40 -0.76
CA GLY A 11 -20.69 12.46 -0.68
C GLY A 11 -20.42 12.00 0.75
N VAL A 12 -20.53 12.89 1.75
CA VAL A 12 -20.32 12.52 3.16
C VAL A 12 -21.48 11.64 3.68
N GLU A 13 -22.72 11.89 3.26
CA GLU A 13 -23.85 11.03 3.61
C GLU A 13 -23.71 9.63 3.00
N LEU A 14 -23.35 9.53 1.73
CA LEU A 14 -23.08 8.25 1.08
C LEU A 14 -21.97 7.49 1.80
N LYS A 15 -20.84 8.15 2.09
CA LYS A 15 -19.72 7.56 2.84
C LYS A 15 -20.17 7.01 4.20
N ASN A 16 -20.97 7.76 4.95
CA ASN A 16 -21.46 7.35 6.26
C ASN A 16 -22.43 6.16 6.16
N ASN A 17 -23.29 6.13 5.14
CA ASN A 17 -24.19 5.01 4.89
C ASN A 17 -23.42 3.73 4.52
N ILE A 18 -22.40 3.83 3.69
CA ILE A 18 -21.52 2.69 3.35
C ILE A 18 -20.81 2.18 4.61
N LYS A 19 -20.26 3.06 5.45
CA LYS A 19 -19.62 2.67 6.71
C LYS A 19 -20.58 1.95 7.65
N LYS A 20 -21.83 2.45 7.79
CA LYS A 20 -22.85 1.80 8.61
C LYS A 20 -23.21 0.40 8.09
N ALA A 21 -23.42 0.28 6.79
CA ALA A 21 -23.75 -1.00 6.16
C ALA A 21 -22.62 -2.01 6.35
N TRP A 22 -21.37 -1.58 6.13
CA TRP A 22 -20.18 -2.40 6.33
C TRP A 22 -20.05 -2.87 7.79
N TRP A 23 -20.17 -1.92 8.75
CA TRP A 23 -20.08 -2.21 10.18
C TRP A 23 -21.15 -3.19 10.63
N LYS A 24 -22.40 -2.97 10.20
CA LYS A 24 -23.49 -3.89 10.47
C LYS A 24 -23.19 -5.28 9.95
N LYS A 25 -22.80 -5.39 8.68
CA LYS A 25 -22.58 -6.66 8.00
C LYS A 25 -21.43 -7.48 8.60
N PHE A 26 -20.29 -6.85 8.80
CA PHE A 26 -19.06 -7.56 9.17
C PHE A 26 -18.80 -7.61 10.68
N ILE A 27 -19.40 -6.71 11.47
CA ILE A 27 -19.17 -6.66 12.90
C ILE A 27 -20.42 -7.09 13.70
N GLN A 28 -21.57 -6.46 13.43
CA GLN A 28 -22.73 -6.66 14.28
C GLN A 28 -23.52 -7.94 14.00
N GLU A 29 -23.53 -8.42 12.77
CA GLU A 29 -24.20 -9.67 12.38
C GLU A 29 -23.44 -10.93 12.81
N SER A 30 -22.16 -10.80 13.20
CA SER A 30 -21.36 -11.92 13.68
C SER A 30 -21.19 -11.88 15.20
N GLN A 31 -21.55 -12.96 15.89
CA GLN A 31 -21.31 -13.07 17.32
C GLN A 31 -19.82 -13.24 17.69
N TYR A 32 -18.96 -13.54 16.71
CA TYR A 32 -17.53 -13.77 16.92
C TYR A 32 -16.66 -12.56 16.64
N ASN A 33 -17.20 -11.55 15.96
CA ASN A 33 -16.46 -10.36 15.60
C ASN A 33 -16.63 -9.27 16.65
N VAL A 34 -15.57 -8.50 16.85
CA VAL A 34 -15.60 -7.27 17.64
C VAL A 34 -15.00 -6.14 16.82
N GLY A 35 -15.55 -4.95 16.97
CA GLY A 35 -15.05 -3.79 16.24
C GLY A 35 -13.80 -3.21 16.91
N LEU A 36 -12.89 -2.74 16.09
CA LEU A 36 -11.68 -2.02 16.49
C LEU A 36 -11.46 -0.83 15.54
N ASP A 37 -11.20 0.33 16.12
CA ASP A 37 -10.69 1.50 15.40
C ASP A 37 -9.30 1.84 15.93
N ALA A 38 -8.28 1.23 15.31
CA ALA A 38 -6.90 1.46 15.65
C ALA A 38 -6.42 2.85 15.19
N ALA A 39 -5.49 3.45 15.91
CA ALA A 39 -4.93 4.74 15.55
C ALA A 39 -4.26 4.72 14.16
N ILE A 40 -4.40 5.83 13.42
CA ILE A 40 -3.73 6.02 12.13
C ILE A 40 -2.20 6.12 12.32
N LEU A 41 -1.78 6.83 13.36
CA LEU A 41 -0.38 6.90 13.78
C LEU A 41 -0.13 5.82 14.82
N MET A 42 0.85 4.97 14.56
CA MET A 42 1.23 3.86 15.43
C MET A 42 2.70 3.97 15.81
N ASN A 43 3.09 3.25 16.86
CA ASN A 43 4.48 3.21 17.28
C ASN A 43 5.37 2.74 16.11
N PRO A 44 6.44 3.48 15.74
CA PRO A 44 7.33 3.13 14.64
C PRO A 44 7.91 1.71 14.72
N LYS A 45 8.08 1.19 15.94
CA LYS A 45 8.52 -0.19 16.15
C LYS A 45 7.61 -1.24 15.54
N THR A 46 6.32 -0.95 15.42
CA THR A 46 5.36 -1.84 14.73
C THR A 46 5.74 -2.04 13.27
N TRP A 47 6.13 -0.95 12.61
CA TRP A 47 6.50 -0.95 11.19
C TRP A 47 7.90 -1.52 10.94
N GLU A 48 8.81 -1.34 11.89
CA GLU A 48 10.11 -1.97 11.86
C GLU A 48 9.99 -3.50 11.95
N VAL A 49 9.26 -4.00 12.97
CA VAL A 49 9.10 -5.45 13.22
C VAL A 49 8.30 -6.13 12.11
N SER A 50 7.32 -5.46 11.52
CA SER A 50 6.53 -6.00 10.40
C SER A 50 7.22 -5.90 9.04
N GLY A 51 8.44 -5.32 8.97
CA GLY A 51 9.22 -5.22 7.73
C GLY A 51 8.83 -4.06 6.81
N HIS A 52 7.81 -3.26 7.15
CA HIS A 52 7.32 -2.17 6.29
C HIS A 52 8.35 -1.07 6.08
N LEU A 53 9.20 -0.78 7.07
CA LEU A 53 10.23 0.26 6.90
C LEU A 53 11.33 -0.16 5.93
N ALA A 54 11.63 -1.46 5.86
CA ALA A 54 12.73 -1.98 5.05
C ALA A 54 12.31 -2.40 3.63
N GLY A 55 11.09 -2.91 3.45
CA GLY A 55 10.69 -3.58 2.22
C GLY A 55 9.34 -3.18 1.62
N PHE A 56 8.64 -2.19 2.20
CA PHE A 56 7.35 -1.76 1.65
C PHE A 56 7.56 -0.68 0.60
N SER A 57 8.06 -1.09 -0.57
CA SER A 57 8.38 -0.19 -1.68
C SER A 57 7.94 -0.76 -3.02
N ASP A 58 7.62 0.12 -3.95
CA ASP A 58 7.34 -0.22 -5.35
C ASP A 58 8.54 0.14 -6.24
N PRO A 59 8.91 -0.73 -7.20
CA PRO A 59 9.88 -0.41 -8.21
C PRO A 59 9.25 0.52 -9.27
N LEU A 60 9.56 1.81 -9.22
CA LEU A 60 9.01 2.81 -10.14
C LEU A 60 9.95 3.14 -11.29
N ILE A 61 9.37 3.29 -12.48
CA ILE A 61 10.05 3.66 -13.71
C ILE A 61 9.27 4.78 -14.42
N ASP A 62 9.97 5.78 -14.94
CA ASP A 62 9.37 6.92 -15.65
C ASP A 62 9.69 6.84 -17.15
N CYS A 63 8.67 7.03 -18.01
CA CYS A 63 8.90 7.23 -19.43
C CYS A 63 9.59 8.59 -19.65
N ARG A 64 10.75 8.61 -20.34
CA ARG A 64 11.51 9.85 -20.59
C ARG A 64 10.78 10.79 -21.55
N GLN A 65 9.94 10.27 -22.45
CA GLN A 65 9.22 11.06 -23.43
C GLN A 65 7.97 11.72 -22.86
N CYS A 66 7.02 10.96 -22.31
CA CYS A 66 5.74 11.50 -21.84
C CYS A 66 5.67 11.77 -20.33
N LYS A 67 6.74 11.49 -19.59
CA LYS A 67 6.88 11.67 -18.14
C LYS A 67 5.85 10.88 -17.32
N ALA A 68 5.19 9.89 -17.91
CA ALA A 68 4.29 9.00 -17.19
C ALA A 68 5.09 8.02 -16.34
N ARG A 69 4.59 7.75 -15.14
CA ARG A 69 5.18 6.84 -14.17
C ARG A 69 4.42 5.54 -14.13
N PHE A 70 5.15 4.44 -14.01
CA PHE A 70 4.63 3.08 -13.95
C PHE A 70 5.36 2.28 -12.88
N ARG A 71 4.73 1.22 -12.40
CA ARG A 71 5.41 0.16 -11.67
C ARG A 71 6.12 -0.73 -12.68
N ALA A 72 7.40 -0.96 -12.47
CA ALA A 72 8.22 -1.75 -13.40
C ALA A 72 7.80 -3.22 -13.43
N ASP A 73 7.50 -3.81 -12.27
CA ASP A 73 6.99 -5.16 -12.12
C ASP A 73 5.68 -5.36 -12.91
N GLN A 74 4.69 -4.48 -12.75
CA GLN A 74 3.43 -4.54 -13.50
C GLN A 74 3.63 -4.36 -15.00
N LEU A 75 4.53 -3.46 -15.41
CA LEU A 75 4.83 -3.26 -16.83
C LEU A 75 5.39 -4.53 -17.47
N ILE A 76 6.17 -5.30 -16.73
CA ILE A 76 6.72 -6.59 -17.16
C ILE A 76 5.63 -7.67 -17.17
N ASP A 77 4.84 -7.78 -16.09
CA ASP A 77 3.74 -8.74 -16.00
C ASP A 77 2.72 -8.55 -17.15
N ASP A 78 2.31 -7.30 -17.42
CA ASP A 78 1.42 -6.95 -18.53
C ASP A 78 2.00 -7.32 -19.90
N ASN A 79 3.33 -7.34 -20.03
CA ASN A 79 3.98 -7.76 -21.26
C ASN A 79 4.05 -9.29 -21.37
N LEU A 80 4.40 -9.97 -20.29
CA LEU A 80 4.46 -11.43 -20.23
C LEU A 80 3.09 -12.07 -20.45
N ALA A 81 2.05 -11.49 -19.86
CA ALA A 81 0.67 -11.97 -20.03
C ALA A 81 0.16 -11.95 -21.48
N LYS A 82 0.82 -11.22 -22.40
CA LYS A 82 0.49 -11.27 -23.84
C LYS A 82 0.91 -12.57 -24.49
N ASP A 83 1.90 -13.24 -23.95
CA ASP A 83 2.43 -14.51 -24.47
C ASP A 83 1.77 -15.75 -23.81
N GLY A 84 0.86 -15.55 -22.86
CA GLY A 84 0.07 -16.59 -22.17
C GLY A 84 0.13 -16.46 -20.65
N ASP A 85 -0.78 -17.13 -19.95
CA ASP A 85 -0.92 -17.03 -18.48
C ASP A 85 0.16 -17.84 -17.70
N ASP A 86 0.97 -18.64 -18.38
CA ASP A 86 2.01 -19.48 -17.75
C ASP A 86 3.38 -18.83 -17.86
N HIS A 87 3.59 -17.74 -17.15
CA HIS A 87 4.89 -17.05 -17.06
C HIS A 87 5.41 -17.00 -15.62
N PRO A 88 6.73 -16.96 -15.41
CA PRO A 88 7.30 -16.82 -14.07
C PRO A 88 6.84 -15.51 -13.43
N ALA A 89 6.47 -15.58 -12.16
CA ALA A 89 6.13 -14.37 -11.39
C ALA A 89 7.32 -13.41 -11.37
N VAL A 90 7.06 -12.13 -11.59
CA VAL A 90 8.07 -11.06 -11.54
C VAL A 90 8.41 -10.71 -10.08
N ASP A 91 7.59 -11.18 -9.14
CA ASP A 91 7.85 -11.04 -7.71
C ASP A 91 9.23 -11.60 -7.34
N GLY A 92 10.04 -10.75 -6.72
CA GLY A 92 11.38 -11.13 -6.28
C GLY A 92 12.51 -10.86 -7.31
N TRP A 93 12.20 -10.30 -8.50
CA TRP A 93 13.23 -9.82 -9.40
C TRP A 93 13.96 -8.60 -8.83
N SER A 94 15.28 -8.54 -9.06
CA SER A 94 16.04 -7.34 -8.71
C SER A 94 15.75 -6.18 -9.69
N ASP A 95 16.07 -4.95 -9.27
CA ASP A 95 15.92 -3.77 -10.12
C ASP A 95 16.75 -3.90 -11.42
N GLU A 96 17.90 -4.56 -11.33
CA GLU A 96 18.77 -4.83 -12.49
C GLU A 96 18.11 -5.81 -13.45
N GLN A 97 17.54 -6.90 -12.96
CA GLN A 97 16.83 -7.90 -13.77
C GLN A 97 15.63 -7.29 -14.49
N MET A 98 14.83 -6.51 -13.77
CA MET A 98 13.69 -5.81 -14.35
C MET A 98 14.13 -4.78 -15.40
N THR A 99 15.19 -4.02 -15.12
CA THR A 99 15.74 -3.02 -16.05
C THR A 99 16.26 -3.67 -17.32
N GLU A 100 17.00 -4.78 -17.19
CA GLU A 100 17.51 -5.55 -18.31
C GLU A 100 16.40 -6.11 -19.18
N TYR A 101 15.37 -6.69 -18.55
CA TYR A 101 14.22 -7.22 -19.27
C TYR A 101 13.49 -6.13 -20.09
N ILE A 102 13.20 -4.97 -19.47
CA ILE A 102 12.51 -3.85 -20.12
C ILE A 102 13.31 -3.35 -21.33
N ARG A 103 14.64 -3.26 -21.22
CA ARG A 103 15.53 -2.78 -22.28
C ARG A 103 15.67 -3.79 -23.41
N THR A 104 15.91 -5.07 -23.06
CA THR A 104 16.15 -6.15 -24.03
C THR A 104 14.90 -6.41 -24.86
N ASN A 105 13.74 -6.45 -24.24
CA ASN A 105 12.48 -6.70 -24.92
C ASN A 105 11.84 -5.41 -25.48
N LYS A 106 12.51 -4.26 -25.34
CA LYS A 106 12.02 -2.96 -25.83
C LYS A 106 10.56 -2.70 -25.48
N LEU A 107 10.20 -2.84 -24.20
CA LEU A 107 8.82 -2.67 -23.77
C LEU A 107 8.32 -1.27 -24.16
N PRO A 108 7.14 -1.16 -24.80
CA PRO A 108 6.58 0.14 -25.14
C PRO A 108 5.94 0.81 -23.91
N CYS A 109 6.07 2.12 -23.82
CA CYS A 109 5.32 2.89 -22.85
C CYS A 109 3.81 2.75 -23.11
N PRO A 110 3.00 2.33 -22.14
CA PRO A 110 1.55 2.15 -22.30
C PRO A 110 0.82 3.43 -22.73
N ARG A 111 1.42 4.61 -22.44
CA ARG A 111 0.80 5.89 -22.73
C ARG A 111 1.17 6.48 -24.09
N CYS A 112 2.42 6.35 -24.52
CA CYS A 112 2.90 7.02 -25.74
C CYS A 112 3.64 6.12 -26.71
N GLY A 113 3.82 4.83 -26.40
CA GLY A 113 4.50 3.87 -27.26
C GLY A 113 6.05 3.99 -27.31
N ALA A 114 6.63 4.97 -26.62
CA ALA A 114 8.09 5.12 -26.59
C ALA A 114 8.77 3.99 -25.79
N HIS A 115 10.02 3.69 -26.13
CA HIS A 115 10.82 2.63 -25.48
C HIS A 115 11.93 3.18 -24.59
N ASP A 116 11.87 4.47 -24.25
CA ASP A 116 12.91 5.14 -23.46
C ASP A 116 12.40 5.41 -22.04
N PHE A 117 12.97 4.69 -21.09
CA PHE A 117 12.64 4.79 -19.66
C PHE A 117 13.86 5.21 -18.85
N THR A 118 13.59 5.73 -17.64
CA THR A 118 14.60 5.96 -16.60
C THR A 118 15.11 4.63 -16.03
N ASP A 119 16.09 4.70 -15.16
CA ASP A 119 16.40 3.57 -14.28
C ASP A 119 15.29 3.40 -13.24
N ILE A 120 15.14 2.16 -12.74
CA ILE A 120 14.17 1.83 -11.69
C ILE A 120 14.60 2.50 -10.39
N ARG A 121 13.64 3.00 -9.64
CA ARG A 121 13.84 3.58 -8.31
C ARG A 121 12.82 3.00 -7.35
N GLN A 122 13.31 2.49 -6.23
CA GLN A 122 12.45 2.03 -5.15
C GLN A 122 11.75 3.22 -4.49
N PHE A 123 10.44 3.17 -4.45
CA PHE A 123 9.61 4.19 -3.81
C PHE A 123 8.94 3.60 -2.57
N ASN A 124 9.37 4.05 -1.39
CA ASN A 124 8.76 3.61 -0.13
C ASN A 124 7.31 4.12 -0.05
N LEU A 125 6.37 3.21 0.19
CA LEU A 125 4.94 3.48 0.25
C LEU A 125 4.48 4.02 1.61
N MET A 126 5.35 4.01 2.62
CA MET A 126 5.04 4.55 3.93
C MET A 126 4.94 6.07 3.89
N PHE A 127 3.79 6.61 4.28
CA PHE A 127 3.63 8.05 4.45
C PHE A 127 4.27 8.48 5.78
N LYS A 128 5.40 9.15 5.67
CA LYS A 128 6.21 9.64 6.78
C LYS A 128 5.77 11.03 7.20
N THR A 129 5.74 11.28 8.50
CA THR A 129 5.52 12.60 9.09
C THR A 129 6.27 12.72 10.43
N PHE A 130 6.14 13.85 11.10
CA PHE A 130 6.79 14.09 12.39
C PHE A 130 5.75 14.47 13.44
N GLN A 131 5.95 13.99 14.66
CA GLN A 131 5.12 14.32 15.80
C GLN A 131 5.88 15.23 16.75
N GLY A 132 5.38 16.45 16.96
CA GLY A 132 6.01 17.45 17.82
C GLY A 132 6.47 18.69 17.06
N VAL A 133 7.29 19.53 17.73
CA VAL A 133 7.76 20.82 17.21
C VAL A 133 9.07 20.72 16.41
N THR A 134 9.79 19.59 16.52
CA THR A 134 11.08 19.38 15.86
C THR A 134 10.98 18.22 14.88
N GLU A 135 11.56 18.40 13.69
CA GLU A 135 11.69 17.37 12.67
C GLU A 135 13.02 16.64 12.86
N ASP A 136 13.06 15.72 13.79
CA ASP A 136 14.22 14.88 14.06
C ASP A 136 13.86 13.37 13.95
N ALA A 137 14.88 12.52 13.92
CA ALA A 137 14.68 11.07 13.80
C ALA A 137 13.89 10.45 14.96
N LYS A 138 13.81 11.13 16.12
CA LYS A 138 13.08 10.64 17.30
C LYS A 138 11.59 10.99 17.22
N SER A 139 11.25 12.04 16.47
CA SER A 139 9.88 12.50 16.27
C SER A 139 9.23 11.92 15.02
N GLU A 140 9.96 11.12 14.24
CA GLU A 140 9.49 10.49 13.02
C GLU A 140 8.41 9.44 13.30
N VAL A 141 7.28 9.58 12.64
CA VAL A 141 6.14 8.65 12.69
C VAL A 141 5.58 8.39 11.30
N TYR A 142 4.82 7.31 11.18
CA TYR A 142 4.25 6.89 9.90
C TYR A 142 2.74 6.74 10.00
N LEU A 143 2.02 7.17 8.96
CA LEU A 143 0.64 6.78 8.78
C LEU A 143 0.59 5.29 8.44
N ARG A 144 -0.36 4.57 9.03
CA ARG A 144 -0.53 3.14 8.73
C ARG A 144 -0.84 2.92 7.25
N PRO A 145 -0.08 2.08 6.53
CA PRO A 145 -0.36 1.77 5.13
C PRO A 145 -1.51 0.77 4.98
N GLU A 146 -1.74 -0.04 6.02
CA GLU A 146 -2.77 -1.07 6.08
C GLU A 146 -3.32 -1.26 7.50
N THR A 147 -4.39 -2.02 7.64
CA THR A 147 -5.11 -2.18 8.93
C THR A 147 -4.68 -3.42 9.71
N ALA A 148 -3.95 -4.35 9.11
CA ALA A 148 -3.61 -5.64 9.72
C ALA A 148 -2.82 -5.51 11.02
N GLN A 149 -1.80 -4.66 11.06
CA GLN A 149 -0.95 -4.48 12.25
C GLN A 149 -1.73 -3.91 13.43
N GLY A 150 -2.72 -3.04 13.17
CA GLY A 150 -3.63 -2.56 14.19
C GLY A 150 -4.41 -3.67 14.89
N ILE A 151 -4.81 -4.69 14.14
CA ILE A 151 -5.48 -5.88 14.67
C ILE A 151 -4.52 -6.69 15.54
N PHE A 152 -3.33 -7.01 15.05
CA PHE A 152 -2.35 -7.81 15.79
C PHE A 152 -1.88 -7.13 17.08
N VAL A 153 -1.53 -5.86 17.03
CA VAL A 153 -1.09 -5.09 18.20
C VAL A 153 -2.17 -5.04 19.29
N ASN A 154 -3.44 -4.90 18.89
CA ASN A 154 -4.55 -4.80 19.82
C ASN A 154 -5.19 -6.14 20.20
N PHE A 155 -4.77 -7.25 19.63
CA PHE A 155 -5.40 -8.55 19.87
C PHE A 155 -5.54 -8.91 21.36
N LYS A 156 -4.44 -8.83 22.11
CA LYS A 156 -4.46 -9.12 23.55
C LYS A 156 -5.31 -8.12 24.35
N ASN A 157 -5.31 -6.85 23.95
CA ASN A 157 -6.12 -5.82 24.61
C ASN A 157 -7.62 -6.08 24.41
N VAL A 158 -8.01 -6.36 23.17
CA VAL A 158 -9.40 -6.68 22.82
C VAL A 158 -9.86 -7.96 23.53
N MET A 159 -9.03 -9.00 23.53
CA MET A 159 -9.32 -10.24 24.25
C MET A 159 -9.60 -10.01 25.75
N ARG A 160 -8.80 -9.18 26.41
CA ARG A 160 -8.96 -8.85 27.84
C ARG A 160 -10.21 -8.01 28.09
N THR A 161 -10.47 -7.02 27.28
CA THR A 161 -11.61 -6.08 27.47
C THR A 161 -12.95 -6.68 27.07
N SER A 162 -12.99 -7.48 26.01
CA SER A 162 -14.22 -8.11 25.52
C SER A 162 -14.62 -9.34 26.32
N ARG A 163 -13.76 -9.88 27.20
CA ARG A 163 -13.97 -11.12 27.97
C ARG A 163 -14.45 -12.30 27.12
N LYS A 164 -14.14 -12.28 25.83
CA LYS A 164 -14.48 -13.37 24.92
C LYS A 164 -13.42 -14.46 25.03
N LYS A 165 -13.86 -15.71 25.05
CA LYS A 165 -12.95 -16.86 24.92
C LYS A 165 -12.52 -16.97 23.47
N ILE A 166 -11.26 -17.29 23.26
CA ILE A 166 -10.78 -17.73 21.95
C ILE A 166 -11.37 -19.12 21.71
N PRO A 167 -11.93 -19.37 20.51
CA PRO A 167 -12.46 -20.70 20.17
C PRO A 167 -11.41 -21.78 20.30
#